data_d983b9a01e61c4b43bb6341407da6ae0
#
_entry.id   d983b9a01e61c4b43bb6341407da6ae0
#
_cell.length_a   1.000
_cell.length_b   1.000
_cell.length_c   1.000
_cell.angle_alpha   90.00
_cell.angle_beta   90.00
_cell.angle_gamma   90.00
#
_symmetry.space_group_name_H-M   'P 1'
#
loop_
_entity.id
_entity.type
_entity.pdbx_description
1 polymer ?
#
loop_
_entity_poly.entity_id
_entity_poly.type
_entity_poly.pdbx_seq_one_letter_code
_entity_poly.pdbx_strand_id
1 'polypeptide(L)'
;TPMVAPTLNAHIRNGTELVRYGGAYQNRLAILREALWGRHTWVIPMGGSSWLGTIGFVAAGLELCEQIKNGEIELPDKLFVGTGTMGTAVGLALGIALAGETIEINAVRVSDRLIMNSAAMRTLLRKTIAMMRALDDSIPADLEAATNIRIRDGFYGPGYAQGTDATDEAIKFSNDQLGLTLETTYTGKTMAALLADMRDPEMDNLNFLYWHTYNSVPFD
;
A
#
# COMPACT_ATOMS: atom_id res chain seq x y z
N THR A 1 -20.57 2.71 -10.56
CA THR A 1 -19.94 4.05 -10.58
C THR A 1 -19.05 4.16 -11.82
N PRO A 2 -18.86 5.34 -12.42
CA PRO A 2 -18.05 5.53 -13.63
C PRO A 2 -16.61 4.97 -13.50
N MET A 3 -16.02 5.04 -12.32
CA MET A 3 -14.67 4.53 -12.03
C MET A 3 -14.55 2.99 -12.07
N VAL A 4 -15.64 2.26 -11.82
CA VAL A 4 -15.62 0.78 -11.73
C VAL A 4 -15.88 0.14 -13.09
N ALA A 5 -16.59 0.81 -13.97
CA ALA A 5 -17.00 0.25 -15.26
C ALA A 5 -15.83 -0.17 -16.16
N PRO A 6 -14.74 0.62 -16.32
CA PRO A 6 -13.59 0.20 -17.13
C PRO A 6 -12.95 -1.09 -16.60
N THR A 7 -12.75 -1.19 -15.29
CA THR A 7 -12.17 -2.38 -14.66
C THR A 7 -13.04 -3.62 -14.84
N LEU A 8 -14.37 -3.49 -14.63
CA LEU A 8 -15.30 -4.60 -14.86
C LEU A 8 -15.31 -5.05 -16.33
N ASN A 9 -15.30 -4.10 -17.27
CA ASN A 9 -15.23 -4.39 -18.68
C ASN A 9 -13.93 -5.11 -19.07
N ALA A 10 -12.80 -4.71 -18.50
CA ALA A 10 -11.53 -5.40 -18.71
C ALA A 10 -11.59 -6.85 -18.18
N HIS A 11 -12.15 -7.08 -17.01
CA HIS A 11 -12.36 -8.43 -16.49
C HIS A 11 -13.23 -9.29 -17.40
N ILE A 12 -14.35 -8.75 -17.89
CA ILE A 12 -15.25 -9.46 -18.81
C ILE A 12 -14.52 -9.81 -20.12
N ARG A 13 -13.79 -8.85 -20.70
CA ARG A 13 -12.99 -9.08 -21.93
C ARG A 13 -11.94 -10.18 -21.77
N ASN A 14 -11.34 -10.26 -20.58
CA ASN A 14 -10.36 -11.28 -20.23
C ASN A 14 -10.96 -12.64 -19.81
N GLY A 15 -12.27 -12.84 -19.99
CA GLY A 15 -12.95 -14.10 -19.67
C GLY A 15 -13.14 -14.35 -18.18
N THR A 16 -13.01 -13.32 -17.33
CA THR A 16 -13.24 -13.44 -15.88
C THR A 16 -14.72 -13.67 -15.61
N GLU A 17 -15.08 -14.71 -14.88
CA GLU A 17 -16.43 -14.92 -14.37
C GLU A 17 -16.73 -13.94 -13.23
N LEU A 18 -17.75 -13.11 -13.41
CA LEU A 18 -18.19 -12.15 -12.40
C LEU A 18 -19.41 -12.68 -11.67
N VAL A 19 -19.26 -13.02 -10.39
CA VAL A 19 -20.36 -13.49 -9.54
C VAL A 19 -20.79 -12.39 -8.58
N ARG A 20 -22.05 -11.98 -8.67
CA ARG A 20 -22.62 -10.95 -7.80
C ARG A 20 -23.37 -11.58 -6.63
N TYR A 21 -23.02 -11.16 -5.43
CA TYR A 21 -23.72 -11.53 -4.20
C TYR A 21 -24.58 -10.36 -3.70
N GLY A 22 -25.71 -10.70 -3.06
CA GLY A 22 -26.69 -9.72 -2.58
C GLY A 22 -26.24 -8.87 -1.38
N GLY A 23 -25.11 -9.21 -0.75
CA GLY A 23 -24.58 -8.47 0.40
C GLY A 23 -23.29 -9.05 0.95
N ALA A 24 -22.67 -8.31 1.89
CA ALA A 24 -21.38 -8.66 2.48
C ALA A 24 -21.36 -10.03 3.19
N TYR A 25 -22.47 -10.41 3.81
CA TYR A 25 -22.59 -11.72 4.47
C TYR A 25 -22.54 -12.88 3.48
N GLN A 26 -23.31 -12.79 2.39
CA GLN A 26 -23.31 -13.82 1.34
C GLN A 26 -21.96 -13.93 0.65
N ASN A 27 -21.30 -12.81 0.40
CA ASN A 27 -19.95 -12.77 -0.13
C ASN A 27 -18.95 -13.49 0.80
N ARG A 28 -18.99 -13.22 2.13
CA ARG A 28 -18.12 -13.89 3.10
C ARG A 28 -18.35 -15.40 3.16
N LEU A 29 -19.61 -15.85 3.11
CA LEU A 29 -19.95 -17.28 3.07
C LEU A 29 -19.44 -17.94 1.79
N ALA A 30 -19.56 -17.29 0.64
CA ALA A 30 -19.06 -17.81 -0.62
C ALA A 30 -17.54 -17.95 -0.59
N ILE A 31 -16.81 -16.93 -0.12
CA ILE A 31 -15.35 -16.98 0.04
C ILE A 31 -14.96 -18.12 0.98
N LEU A 32 -15.64 -18.28 2.11
CA LEU A 32 -15.37 -19.36 3.06
C LEU A 32 -15.62 -20.73 2.44
N ARG A 33 -16.71 -20.88 1.69
CA ARG A 33 -17.02 -22.12 0.98
C ARG A 33 -15.92 -22.47 -0.02
N GLU A 34 -15.48 -21.53 -0.83
CA GLU A 34 -14.41 -21.75 -1.81
C GLU A 34 -13.06 -22.06 -1.11
N ALA A 35 -12.75 -21.38 -0.01
CA ALA A 35 -11.55 -21.65 0.76
C ALA A 35 -11.51 -23.05 1.40
N LEU A 36 -12.68 -23.61 1.80
CA LEU A 36 -12.77 -24.88 2.50
C LEU A 36 -12.99 -26.07 1.54
N TRP A 37 -13.74 -25.89 0.46
CA TRP A 37 -14.17 -26.96 -0.43
C TRP A 37 -13.81 -26.78 -1.90
N GLY A 38 -13.29 -25.59 -2.27
CA GLY A 38 -12.85 -25.32 -3.63
C GLY A 38 -11.62 -26.16 -3.98
N ARG A 39 -11.75 -27.08 -4.96
CA ARG A 39 -10.61 -27.80 -5.51
C ARG A 39 -9.85 -26.89 -6.46
N HIS A 40 -8.55 -26.72 -6.25
CA HIS A 40 -7.69 -25.88 -7.09
C HIS A 40 -8.06 -24.38 -7.08
N THR A 41 -8.67 -23.90 -5.98
CA THR A 41 -9.07 -22.49 -5.82
C THR A 41 -8.10 -21.77 -4.88
N TRP A 42 -7.61 -20.63 -5.32
CA TRP A 42 -6.84 -19.70 -4.48
C TRP A 42 -7.71 -18.48 -4.17
N VAL A 43 -7.91 -18.22 -2.88
CA VAL A 43 -8.63 -17.02 -2.44
C VAL A 43 -7.62 -15.90 -2.25
N ILE A 44 -7.69 -14.88 -3.12
CA ILE A 44 -6.91 -13.66 -2.97
C ILE A 44 -7.69 -12.71 -2.05
N PRO A 45 -7.15 -12.34 -0.87
CA PRO A 45 -7.83 -11.41 0.01
C PRO A 45 -7.88 -10.01 -0.59
N MET A 46 -8.73 -9.16 -0.04
CA MET A 46 -8.85 -7.75 -0.47
C MET A 46 -7.50 -7.07 -0.51
N GLY A 47 -7.19 -6.43 -1.64
CA GLY A 47 -5.89 -5.77 -1.89
C GLY A 47 -4.69 -6.72 -1.95
N GLY A 48 -4.89 -8.04 -2.01
CA GLY A 48 -3.80 -9.02 -1.98
C GLY A 48 -3.02 -9.08 -0.66
N SER A 49 -3.45 -8.31 0.36
CA SER A 49 -2.71 -8.17 1.62
C SER A 49 -2.84 -9.42 2.48
N SER A 50 -1.87 -10.26 2.35
CA SER A 50 -1.65 -11.48 3.15
C SER A 50 -0.15 -11.61 3.44
N TRP A 51 0.21 -12.52 4.32
CA TRP A 51 1.62 -12.83 4.58
C TRP A 51 2.39 -13.21 3.29
N LEU A 52 1.74 -13.88 2.33
CA LEU A 52 2.33 -14.21 1.03
C LEU A 52 2.36 -13.01 0.08
N GLY A 53 1.23 -12.29 -0.08
CA GLY A 53 1.15 -11.14 -0.99
C GLY A 53 2.02 -9.95 -0.57
N THR A 54 2.41 -9.88 0.70
CA THR A 54 3.30 -8.84 1.23
C THR A 54 4.76 -9.03 0.81
N ILE A 55 5.20 -10.27 0.50
CA ILE A 55 6.59 -10.60 0.19
C ILE A 55 7.12 -9.83 -1.03
N GLY A 56 6.30 -9.58 -2.04
CA GLY A 56 6.72 -8.78 -3.19
C GLY A 56 7.18 -7.37 -2.79
N PHE A 57 6.56 -6.79 -1.76
CA PHE A 57 6.99 -5.49 -1.23
C PHE A 57 8.13 -5.58 -0.22
N VAL A 58 8.39 -6.73 0.39
CA VAL A 58 9.66 -6.97 1.12
C VAL A 58 10.82 -6.91 0.13
N ALA A 59 10.69 -7.59 -1.01
CA ALA A 59 11.69 -7.54 -2.08
C ALA A 59 11.88 -6.11 -2.61
N ALA A 60 10.79 -5.34 -2.80
CA ALA A 60 10.87 -3.93 -3.23
C ALA A 60 11.56 -3.04 -2.19
N GLY A 61 11.38 -3.29 -0.89
CA GLY A 61 12.10 -2.59 0.17
C GLY A 61 13.61 -2.90 0.18
N LEU A 62 13.98 -4.16 -0.07
CA LEU A 62 15.38 -4.55 -0.24
C LEU A 62 15.99 -3.90 -1.49
N GLU A 63 15.27 -3.90 -2.61
CA GLU A 63 15.69 -3.25 -3.86
C GLU A 63 15.92 -1.75 -3.65
N LEU A 64 15.01 -1.05 -2.96
CA LEU A 64 15.21 0.37 -2.62
C LEU A 64 16.53 0.58 -1.84
N CYS A 65 16.81 -0.25 -0.84
CA CYS A 65 18.03 -0.13 -0.06
C CYS A 65 19.29 -0.44 -0.91
N GLU A 66 19.19 -1.34 -1.87
CA GLU A 66 20.28 -1.60 -2.83
C GLU A 66 20.52 -0.38 -3.73
N GLN A 67 19.48 0.26 -4.25
CA GLN A 67 19.57 1.50 -5.04
C GLN A 67 20.19 2.64 -4.22
N ILE A 68 19.82 2.78 -2.95
CA ILE A 68 20.43 3.75 -2.04
C ILE A 68 21.91 3.46 -1.85
N LYS A 69 22.29 2.21 -1.57
CA LYS A 69 23.68 1.78 -1.40
C LYS A 69 24.54 2.00 -2.64
N ASN A 70 23.96 1.87 -3.83
CA ASN A 70 24.62 2.11 -5.11
C ASN A 70 24.71 3.61 -5.46
N GLY A 71 24.12 4.49 -4.66
CA GLY A 71 24.09 5.94 -4.90
C GLY A 71 23.14 6.38 -6.02
N GLU A 72 22.18 5.53 -6.39
CA GLU A 72 21.17 5.84 -7.39
C GLU A 72 20.07 6.75 -6.81
N ILE A 73 19.81 6.61 -5.50
CA ILE A 73 18.83 7.38 -4.74
C ILE A 73 19.50 7.81 -3.43
N GLU A 74 19.28 9.06 -3.01
CA GLU A 74 19.67 9.51 -1.68
C GLU A 74 18.83 8.80 -0.63
N LEU A 75 19.43 8.52 0.55
CA LEU A 75 18.71 7.91 1.67
C LEU A 75 17.55 8.84 2.12
N PRO A 76 16.30 8.43 2.01
CA PRO A 76 15.19 9.24 2.46
C PRO A 76 14.99 9.10 3.97
N ASP A 77 14.64 10.20 4.63
CA ASP A 77 14.19 10.19 6.02
C ASP A 77 12.78 9.63 6.13
N LYS A 78 11.93 9.95 5.14
CA LYS A 78 10.52 9.56 5.12
C LYS A 78 10.10 9.05 3.74
N LEU A 79 9.39 7.92 3.73
CA LEU A 79 8.74 7.36 2.56
C LEU A 79 7.22 7.46 2.71
N PHE A 80 6.54 8.05 1.72
CA PHE A 80 5.08 8.21 1.70
C PHE A 80 4.45 7.20 0.76
N VAL A 81 3.48 6.41 1.28
CA VAL A 81 2.77 5.40 0.49
C VAL A 81 1.27 5.38 0.83
N GLY A 82 0.44 5.38 -0.20
CA GLY A 82 -1.02 5.22 -0.05
C GLY A 82 -1.37 3.83 0.44
N THR A 83 -2.05 3.76 1.59
CA THR A 83 -2.24 2.50 2.30
C THR A 83 -3.71 2.20 2.53
N GLY A 84 -4.21 1.15 1.88
CA GLY A 84 -5.57 0.63 2.05
C GLY A 84 -5.61 -0.59 2.97
N THR A 85 -5.01 -1.70 2.54
CA THR A 85 -4.98 -2.98 3.25
C THR A 85 -3.60 -3.35 3.79
N MET A 86 -2.68 -2.40 3.83
CA MET A 86 -1.37 -2.38 4.49
C MET A 86 -0.25 -3.24 3.88
N GLY A 87 -0.53 -4.10 2.89
CA GLY A 87 0.47 -5.02 2.33
C GLY A 87 1.75 -4.31 1.85
N THR A 88 1.59 -3.21 1.09
CA THR A 88 2.71 -2.41 0.58
C THR A 88 3.55 -1.80 1.70
N ALA A 89 2.91 -1.08 2.63
CA ALA A 89 3.63 -0.40 3.71
C ALA A 89 4.37 -1.38 4.63
N VAL A 90 3.72 -2.50 4.98
CA VAL A 90 4.33 -3.57 5.80
C VAL A 90 5.50 -4.23 5.08
N GLY A 91 5.34 -4.54 3.79
CA GLY A 91 6.41 -5.17 3.02
C GLY A 91 7.63 -4.27 2.90
N LEU A 92 7.43 -3.01 2.50
CA LEU A 92 8.52 -2.03 2.41
C LEU A 92 9.26 -1.88 3.74
N ALA A 93 8.54 -1.73 4.86
CA ALA A 93 9.15 -1.61 6.18
C ALA A 93 9.97 -2.84 6.57
N LEU A 94 9.49 -4.05 6.26
CA LEU A 94 10.24 -5.28 6.51
C LEU A 94 11.49 -5.39 5.64
N GLY A 95 11.40 -5.05 4.34
CA GLY A 95 12.55 -5.06 3.44
C GLY A 95 13.62 -4.07 3.86
N ILE A 96 13.22 -2.85 4.22
CA ILE A 96 14.12 -1.80 4.72
C ILE A 96 14.79 -2.24 6.03
N ALA A 97 14.04 -2.78 6.98
CA ALA A 97 14.57 -3.28 8.25
C ALA A 97 15.54 -4.46 8.05
N LEU A 98 15.26 -5.37 7.10
CA LEU A 98 16.17 -6.48 6.74
C LEU A 98 17.48 -5.98 6.13
N ALA A 99 17.45 -4.89 5.39
CA ALA A 99 18.65 -4.26 4.85
C ALA A 99 19.48 -3.51 5.91
N GLY A 100 18.94 -3.34 7.13
CA GLY A 100 19.59 -2.61 8.22
C GLY A 100 19.43 -1.10 8.12
N GLU A 101 18.53 -0.61 7.25
CA GLU A 101 18.25 0.82 7.09
C GLU A 101 17.08 1.28 7.96
N THR A 102 17.04 2.60 8.21
CA THR A 102 15.99 3.23 9.01
C THR A 102 15.34 4.33 8.21
N ILE A 103 14.15 4.06 7.65
CA ILE A 103 13.31 5.01 6.90
C ILE A 103 11.94 5.03 7.56
N GLU A 104 11.39 6.20 7.89
CA GLU A 104 10.04 6.31 8.40
C GLU A 104 9.03 6.07 7.27
N ILE A 105 8.28 4.96 7.32
CA ILE A 105 7.19 4.70 6.38
C ILE A 105 5.94 5.45 6.82
N ASN A 106 5.60 6.52 6.11
CA ASN A 106 4.35 7.25 6.28
C ASN A 106 3.24 6.53 5.51
N ALA A 107 2.56 5.60 6.18
CA ALA A 107 1.43 4.85 5.66
C ALA A 107 0.18 5.74 5.64
N VAL A 108 -0.06 6.44 4.52
CA VAL A 108 -1.19 7.37 4.38
C VAL A 108 -2.48 6.59 4.24
N ARG A 109 -3.37 6.71 5.23
CA ARG A 109 -4.61 5.93 5.28
C ARG A 109 -5.63 6.42 4.26
N VAL A 110 -5.98 5.53 3.33
CA VAL A 110 -6.94 5.77 2.26
C VAL A 110 -8.16 4.84 2.32
N SER A 111 -8.30 4.10 3.40
CA SER A 111 -9.42 3.19 3.67
C SER A 111 -10.02 3.43 5.06
N ASP A 112 -11.12 2.75 5.33
CA ASP A 112 -11.79 2.83 6.64
C ASP A 112 -10.87 2.34 7.78
N ARG A 113 -11.03 2.92 8.98
CA ARG A 113 -10.29 2.54 10.20
C ARG A 113 -10.53 1.09 10.61
N LEU A 114 -11.66 0.51 10.25
CA LEU A 114 -11.93 -0.91 10.50
C LEU A 114 -11.02 -1.83 9.66
N ILE A 115 -10.59 -1.36 8.49
CA ILE A 115 -9.70 -2.10 7.59
C ILE A 115 -8.24 -1.80 7.93
N MET A 116 -7.89 -0.52 8.01
CA MET A 116 -6.52 -0.06 8.27
C MET A 116 -6.41 0.53 9.69
N ASN A 117 -5.73 -0.20 10.55
CA ASN A 117 -5.43 0.21 11.93
C ASN A 117 -4.16 -0.49 12.43
N SER A 118 -3.60 0.01 13.55
CA SER A 118 -2.33 -0.50 14.10
C SER A 118 -2.38 -1.98 14.51
N ALA A 119 -3.54 -2.48 14.94
CA ALA A 119 -3.66 -3.90 15.34
C ALA A 119 -3.62 -4.82 14.12
N ALA A 120 -4.37 -4.48 13.05
CA ALA A 120 -4.36 -5.22 11.80
C ALA A 120 -2.98 -5.17 11.13
N MET A 121 -2.32 -4.02 11.16
CA MET A 121 -0.97 -3.82 10.63
C MET A 121 0.05 -4.71 11.34
N ARG A 122 0.07 -4.70 12.68
CA ARG A 122 0.94 -5.60 13.47
C ARG A 122 0.66 -7.06 13.21
N THR A 123 -0.62 -7.42 13.06
CA THR A 123 -0.98 -8.81 12.75
C THR A 123 -0.42 -9.26 11.40
N LEU A 124 -0.52 -8.43 10.36
CA LEU A 124 0.04 -8.72 9.04
C LEU A 124 1.57 -8.83 9.12
N LEU A 125 2.22 -7.86 9.77
CA LEU A 125 3.66 -7.79 9.96
C LEU A 125 4.19 -9.09 10.62
N ARG A 126 3.61 -9.49 11.77
CA ARG A 126 4.01 -10.71 12.50
C ARG A 126 3.79 -11.99 11.69
N LYS A 127 2.68 -12.09 10.95
CA LYS A 127 2.43 -13.24 10.07
C LYS A 127 3.44 -13.32 8.94
N THR A 128 3.82 -12.18 8.37
CA THR A 128 4.83 -12.13 7.31
C THR A 128 6.21 -12.53 7.84
N ILE A 129 6.62 -12.00 8.99
CA ILE A 129 7.87 -12.39 9.66
C ILE A 129 7.87 -13.88 9.97
N ALA A 130 6.80 -14.41 10.57
CA ALA A 130 6.70 -15.82 10.92
C ALA A 130 6.86 -16.75 9.69
N MET A 131 6.26 -16.35 8.56
CA MET A 131 6.40 -17.07 7.31
C MET A 131 7.84 -17.02 6.76
N MET A 132 8.46 -15.84 6.75
CA MET A 132 9.84 -15.69 6.29
C MET A 132 10.79 -16.55 7.15
N ARG A 133 10.63 -16.51 8.47
CA ARG A 133 11.42 -17.31 9.41
C ARG A 133 11.21 -18.83 9.27
N ALA A 134 10.02 -19.24 8.84
CA ALA A 134 9.78 -20.67 8.57
C ALA A 134 10.52 -21.17 7.32
N LEU A 135 10.97 -20.26 6.46
CA LEU A 135 11.72 -20.57 5.24
C LEU A 135 13.23 -20.28 5.39
N ASP A 136 13.60 -19.35 6.27
CA ASP A 136 14.97 -18.92 6.48
C ASP A 136 15.19 -18.51 7.95
N ASP A 137 15.93 -19.31 8.68
CA ASP A 137 16.24 -19.10 10.09
C ASP A 137 17.16 -17.89 10.34
N SER A 138 17.80 -17.34 9.29
CA SER A 138 18.63 -16.14 9.41
C SER A 138 17.81 -14.86 9.60
N ILE A 139 16.50 -14.89 9.34
CA ILE A 139 15.60 -13.76 9.57
C ILE A 139 15.49 -13.43 11.06
N PRO A 140 15.82 -12.19 11.50
CA PRO A 140 15.82 -11.83 12.92
C PRO A 140 14.46 -12.02 13.59
N ALA A 141 14.46 -12.54 14.81
CA ALA A 141 13.24 -12.77 15.58
C ALA A 141 12.57 -11.44 16.01
N ASP A 142 13.37 -10.41 16.19
CA ASP A 142 12.99 -9.05 16.63
C ASP A 142 12.82 -8.07 15.49
N LEU A 143 12.75 -8.55 14.23
CA LEU A 143 12.61 -7.71 13.04
C LEU A 143 11.44 -6.70 13.14
N GLU A 144 10.35 -7.04 13.88
CA GLU A 144 9.25 -6.12 14.14
C GLU A 144 9.72 -4.83 14.82
N ALA A 145 10.68 -4.93 15.75
CA ALA A 145 11.19 -3.76 16.48
C ALA A 145 12.05 -2.82 15.60
N ALA A 146 12.62 -3.34 14.52
CA ALA A 146 13.40 -2.55 13.56
C ALA A 146 12.53 -1.83 12.52
N THR A 147 11.22 -2.15 12.42
CA THR A 147 10.33 -1.46 11.49
C THR A 147 9.88 -0.10 12.03
N ASN A 148 9.84 0.91 11.16
CA ASN A 148 9.39 2.25 11.49
C ASN A 148 8.19 2.64 10.61
N ILE A 149 6.96 2.35 11.07
CA ILE A 149 5.73 2.63 10.32
C ILE A 149 4.85 3.58 11.12
N ARG A 150 4.53 4.72 10.52
CA ARG A 150 3.61 5.71 11.03
C ARG A 150 2.34 5.75 10.19
N ILE A 151 1.18 5.50 10.81
CA ILE A 151 -0.11 5.70 10.14
C ILE A 151 -0.39 7.21 10.09
N ARG A 152 -0.60 7.73 8.88
CA ARG A 152 -0.97 9.11 8.64
C ARG A 152 -2.47 9.20 8.42
N ASP A 153 -3.16 9.70 9.42
CA ASP A 153 -4.59 10.04 9.35
C ASP A 153 -4.78 11.46 8.78
N GLY A 154 -6.03 11.82 8.49
CA GLY A 154 -6.40 13.17 8.06
C GLY A 154 -6.57 13.35 6.55
N PHE A 155 -6.05 12.42 5.73
CA PHE A 155 -6.09 12.51 4.27
C PHE A 155 -7.15 11.60 3.61
N TYR A 156 -7.90 10.83 4.40
CA TYR A 156 -8.95 9.93 3.90
C TYR A 156 -10.11 10.69 3.26
N GLY A 157 -10.45 11.86 3.81
CA GLY A 157 -11.58 12.66 3.35
C GLY A 157 -12.95 12.05 3.68
N PRO A 158 -13.99 12.35 2.88
CA PRO A 158 -15.36 11.90 3.16
C PRO A 158 -15.55 10.40 3.00
N GLY A 159 -14.69 9.72 2.24
CA GLY A 159 -14.81 8.28 1.99
C GLY A 159 -13.79 7.73 1.00
N TYR A 160 -13.89 6.40 0.80
CA TYR A 160 -13.09 5.70 -0.20
C TYR A 160 -13.35 6.26 -1.60
N ALA A 161 -12.29 6.48 -2.37
CA ALA A 161 -12.34 7.04 -3.73
C ALA A 161 -12.95 8.47 -3.82
N GLN A 162 -13.06 9.19 -2.70
CA GLN A 162 -13.50 10.58 -2.68
C GLN A 162 -12.31 11.48 -2.33
N GLY A 163 -12.05 12.48 -3.17
CA GLY A 163 -11.01 13.49 -2.96
C GLY A 163 -11.42 14.53 -1.93
N THR A 164 -10.47 15.36 -1.57
CA THR A 164 -10.64 16.62 -0.81
C THR A 164 -9.97 17.73 -1.60
N ASP A 165 -10.19 18.99 -1.25
CA ASP A 165 -9.52 20.12 -1.88
C ASP A 165 -7.99 19.93 -1.88
N ALA A 166 -7.42 19.47 -0.76
CA ALA A 166 -6.00 19.16 -0.67
C ALA A 166 -5.56 18.02 -1.62
N THR A 167 -6.43 17.03 -1.85
CA THR A 167 -6.18 15.97 -2.84
C THR A 167 -6.15 16.54 -4.25
N ASP A 168 -7.10 17.39 -4.60
CA ASP A 168 -7.23 17.99 -5.93
C ASP A 168 -6.07 18.96 -6.22
N GLU A 169 -5.66 19.76 -5.23
CA GLU A 169 -4.47 20.61 -5.29
C GLU A 169 -3.20 19.76 -5.52
N ALA A 170 -3.04 18.65 -4.80
CA ALA A 170 -1.89 17.78 -4.92
C ALA A 170 -1.83 17.08 -6.30
N ILE A 171 -2.97 16.64 -6.83
CA ILE A 171 -3.06 16.08 -8.18
C ILE A 171 -2.67 17.13 -9.22
N LYS A 172 -3.22 18.34 -9.11
CA LYS A 172 -2.91 19.44 -10.01
C LYS A 172 -1.42 19.79 -9.96
N PHE A 173 -0.85 19.96 -8.77
CA PHE A 173 0.58 20.21 -8.58
C PHE A 173 1.43 19.13 -9.23
N SER A 174 1.10 17.86 -8.99
CA SER A 174 1.87 16.73 -9.54
C SER A 174 1.83 16.70 -11.07
N ASN A 175 0.68 16.98 -11.65
CA ASN A 175 0.55 17.03 -13.11
C ASN A 175 1.32 18.22 -13.71
N ASP A 176 1.16 19.41 -13.13
CA ASP A 176 1.70 20.65 -13.68
C ASP A 176 3.21 20.82 -13.46
N GLN A 177 3.73 20.34 -12.32
CA GLN A 177 5.12 20.56 -11.92
C GLN A 177 6.02 19.33 -12.08
N LEU A 178 5.44 18.12 -11.99
CA LEU A 178 6.19 16.87 -11.98
C LEU A 178 5.90 15.98 -13.20
N GLY A 179 4.88 16.29 -14.00
CA GLY A 179 4.41 15.45 -15.10
C GLY A 179 3.84 14.10 -14.64
N LEU A 180 3.41 14.01 -13.37
CA LEU A 180 2.87 12.78 -12.79
C LEU A 180 1.34 12.78 -12.81
N THR A 181 0.75 11.76 -13.42
CA THR A 181 -0.70 11.53 -13.36
C THR A 181 -1.05 10.78 -12.09
N LEU A 182 -1.79 11.42 -11.19
CA LEU A 182 -2.28 10.82 -9.94
C LEU A 182 -3.80 10.65 -9.98
N GLU A 183 -4.33 9.82 -9.07
CA GLU A 183 -5.77 9.59 -8.91
C GLU A 183 -6.24 9.89 -7.47
N THR A 184 -7.54 10.06 -7.28
CA THR A 184 -8.11 10.57 -6.03
C THR A 184 -8.20 9.55 -4.89
N THR A 185 -8.03 8.24 -5.16
CA THR A 185 -8.24 7.19 -4.17
C THR A 185 -7.02 6.99 -3.27
N TYR A 186 -5.84 6.86 -3.88
CA TYR A 186 -4.57 6.55 -3.23
C TYR A 186 -3.53 7.65 -3.42
N THR A 187 -3.12 7.85 -4.67
CA THR A 187 -1.90 8.60 -4.99
C THR A 187 -2.04 10.09 -4.73
N GLY A 188 -3.16 10.70 -5.07
CA GLY A 188 -3.42 12.11 -4.76
C GLY A 188 -3.46 12.41 -3.26
N LYS A 189 -4.08 11.50 -2.46
CA LYS A 189 -4.11 11.64 -0.98
C LYS A 189 -2.71 11.48 -0.37
N THR A 190 -1.91 10.60 -0.94
CA THR A 190 -0.53 10.38 -0.51
C THR A 190 0.33 11.61 -0.80
N MET A 191 0.19 12.17 -1.99
CA MET A 191 0.89 13.40 -2.36
C MET A 191 0.44 14.59 -1.50
N ALA A 192 -0.86 14.70 -1.18
CA ALA A 192 -1.35 15.72 -0.26
C ALA A 192 -0.70 15.62 1.14
N ALA A 193 -0.47 14.40 1.63
CA ALA A 193 0.22 14.19 2.89
C ALA A 193 1.70 14.59 2.83
N LEU A 194 2.38 14.26 1.74
CA LEU A 194 3.77 14.65 1.52
C LEU A 194 3.90 16.17 1.41
N LEU A 195 3.06 16.83 0.61
CA LEU A 195 3.08 18.28 0.46
C LEU A 195 2.73 19.02 1.76
N ALA A 196 1.92 18.42 2.63
CA ALA A 196 1.65 18.97 3.96
C ALA A 196 2.90 18.96 4.84
N ASP A 197 3.70 17.87 4.82
CA ASP A 197 4.97 17.82 5.54
C ASP A 197 6.01 18.77 4.93
N MET A 198 6.08 18.90 3.60
CA MET A 198 6.98 19.85 2.92
C MET A 198 6.69 21.32 3.25
N ARG A 199 5.50 21.64 3.73
CA ARG A 199 5.12 23.01 4.15
C ARG A 199 5.43 23.27 5.62
N ASP A 200 5.87 22.26 6.35
CA ASP A 200 6.23 22.36 7.76
C ASP A 200 7.72 22.73 7.89
N PRO A 201 8.05 23.92 8.41
CA PRO A 201 9.45 24.36 8.55
C PRO A 201 10.31 23.42 9.41
N GLU A 202 9.71 22.64 10.30
CA GLU A 202 10.46 21.66 11.11
C GLU A 202 11.00 20.49 10.24
N MET A 203 10.53 20.37 9.00
CA MET A 203 10.88 19.30 8.07
C MET A 203 11.75 19.77 6.88
N ASP A 204 12.19 21.02 6.86
CA ASP A 204 12.94 21.62 5.73
C ASP A 204 14.23 20.87 5.35
N ASN A 205 14.83 20.14 6.29
CA ASN A 205 16.09 19.43 6.06
C ASN A 205 15.91 17.92 5.86
N LEU A 206 14.67 17.44 5.68
CA LEU A 206 14.39 16.02 5.50
C LEU A 206 14.22 15.68 4.01
N ASN A 207 14.75 14.51 3.64
CA ASN A 207 14.55 13.90 2.31
C ASN A 207 13.28 13.08 2.29
N PHE A 208 12.38 13.38 1.36
CA PHE A 208 11.11 12.68 1.18
C PHE A 208 11.12 11.82 -0.06
N LEU A 209 10.69 10.56 0.08
CA LEU A 209 10.44 9.66 -1.03
C LEU A 209 8.94 9.43 -1.21
N TYR A 210 8.44 9.68 -2.40
CA TYR A 210 7.07 9.38 -2.79
C TYR A 210 6.99 8.02 -3.50
N TRP A 211 6.30 7.06 -2.89
CA TRP A 211 6.11 5.73 -3.49
C TRP A 211 4.89 5.74 -4.41
N HIS A 212 5.12 5.87 -5.72
CA HIS A 212 4.07 5.96 -6.73
C HIS A 212 3.53 4.57 -7.09
N THR A 213 2.26 4.31 -6.79
CA THR A 213 1.61 2.99 -6.97
C THR A 213 0.56 2.95 -8.07
N TYR A 214 0.34 4.05 -8.78
CA TYR A 214 -0.69 4.15 -9.80
C TYR A 214 -0.16 3.89 -11.19
N ASN A 215 -0.83 3.01 -11.92
CA ASN A 215 -0.63 2.85 -13.35
C ASN A 215 -1.70 3.67 -14.10
N SER A 216 -1.27 4.75 -14.75
CA SER A 216 -2.16 5.64 -15.51
C SER A 216 -2.45 5.15 -16.93
N VAL A 217 -1.92 4.00 -17.35
CA VAL A 217 -2.19 3.43 -18.68
C VAL A 217 -3.65 2.96 -18.73
N PRO A 218 -4.46 3.45 -19.69
CA PRO A 218 -5.84 3.01 -19.84
C PRO A 218 -5.94 1.50 -20.12
N PHE A 219 -7.05 0.88 -19.72
CA PHE A 219 -7.38 -0.46 -20.17
C PHE A 219 -7.85 -0.40 -21.64
N ASP A 220 -7.12 -1.01 -22.54
CA ASP A 220 -7.53 -1.18 -23.95
C ASP A 220 -8.73 -2.12 -24.12
#